data_0e1a0b1bbba880e41ef1e07f25fc710d
#
_entry.id   0e1a0b1bbba880e41ef1e07f25fc710d
#
_cell.length_a   1.000
_cell.length_b   1.000
_cell.length_c   1.000
_cell.angle_alpha   90.00
_cell.angle_beta   90.00
_cell.angle_gamma   90.00
#
_symmetry.space_group_name_H-M   'P 1'
#
loop_
_entity.id
_entity.type
_entity.pdbx_description
1 polymer ?
#
loop_
_entity_poly.entity_id
_entity_poly.type
_entity_poly.pdbx_seq_one_letter_code
_entity_poly.pdbx_strand_id
1 'polypeptide(L)'
;MENLLEKDYKMNKKYLYYILTFIVSISILGIFSYSFRYQWFINSIVDQNHKLGLNRNITGFAADYPYIYTYGDYGILILNTLPNGSVKILPNYKGFTYIDGAYSIDDSSLDRLKNVYGDRLRVYSSIDDFSEDERLIIDEITNKQSKRFDKNDWLYKSF
;
A
#
# COMPACT_ATOMS: atom_id res chain seq x y z
N MET A 1 -21.12 -14.18 -57.74
CA MET A 1 -20.01 -13.34 -57.22
C MET A 1 -20.43 -12.44 -56.01
N GLU A 2 -21.65 -11.96 -55.99
CA GLU A 2 -22.20 -11.13 -54.88
C GLU A 2 -22.23 -11.85 -53.50
N ASN A 3 -22.53 -13.13 -53.49
CA ASN A 3 -22.63 -13.91 -52.24
C ASN A 3 -21.31 -14.10 -51.43
N LEU A 4 -20.17 -14.03 -52.10
CA LEU A 4 -18.85 -14.16 -51.44
C LEU A 4 -18.44 -12.86 -50.78
N LEU A 5 -18.65 -11.74 -51.45
CA LEU A 5 -18.33 -10.40 -50.90
C LEU A 5 -19.23 -10.06 -49.70
N GLU A 6 -20.48 -10.44 -49.72
CA GLU A 6 -21.42 -10.27 -48.58
C GLU A 6 -21.03 -11.13 -47.35
N LYS A 7 -20.54 -12.34 -47.62
CA LYS A 7 -20.09 -13.25 -46.58
C LYS A 7 -18.79 -12.74 -45.90
N ASP A 8 -17.86 -12.25 -46.68
CA ASP A 8 -16.61 -11.69 -46.15
C ASP A 8 -16.84 -10.38 -45.37
N TYR A 9 -17.80 -9.55 -45.82
CA TYR A 9 -18.19 -8.34 -45.09
C TYR A 9 -18.87 -8.67 -43.74
N LYS A 10 -19.75 -9.64 -43.70
CA LYS A 10 -20.39 -10.12 -42.45
C LYS A 10 -19.38 -10.75 -41.49
N MET A 11 -18.41 -11.49 -42.01
CA MET A 11 -17.35 -12.11 -41.24
C MET A 11 -16.45 -11.03 -40.61
N ASN A 12 -16.05 -10.01 -41.37
CA ASN A 12 -15.27 -8.88 -40.89
C ASN A 12 -15.98 -8.09 -39.80
N LYS A 13 -17.29 -7.85 -39.91
CA LYS A 13 -18.09 -7.21 -38.87
C LYS A 13 -18.08 -8.01 -37.57
N LYS A 14 -18.21 -9.32 -37.65
CA LYS A 14 -18.20 -10.19 -36.48
C LYS A 14 -16.86 -10.15 -35.74
N TYR A 15 -15.75 -10.18 -36.46
CA TYR A 15 -14.41 -10.03 -35.88
C TYR A 15 -14.21 -8.65 -35.26
N LEU A 16 -14.70 -7.58 -35.89
CA LEU A 16 -14.64 -6.24 -35.35
C LEU A 16 -15.38 -6.12 -34.02
N TYR A 17 -16.56 -6.74 -33.89
CA TYR A 17 -17.28 -6.80 -32.62
C TYR A 17 -16.51 -7.54 -31.54
N TYR A 18 -15.88 -8.66 -31.83
CA TYR A 18 -15.05 -9.40 -30.86
C TYR A 18 -13.85 -8.57 -30.40
N ILE A 19 -13.17 -7.90 -31.31
CA ILE A 19 -12.04 -7.03 -30.98
C ILE A 19 -12.50 -5.87 -30.08
N LEU A 20 -13.59 -5.21 -30.42
CA LEU A 20 -14.17 -4.13 -29.64
C LEU A 20 -14.58 -4.59 -28.24
N THR A 21 -15.27 -5.73 -28.15
CA THR A 21 -15.66 -6.31 -26.87
C THR A 21 -14.46 -6.66 -26.02
N PHE A 22 -13.40 -7.20 -26.60
CA PHE A 22 -12.16 -7.52 -25.92
C PHE A 22 -11.46 -6.27 -25.39
N ILE A 23 -11.36 -5.22 -26.20
CA ILE A 23 -10.78 -3.92 -25.79
C ILE A 23 -11.57 -3.31 -24.63
N VAL A 24 -12.89 -3.29 -24.72
CA VAL A 24 -13.77 -2.77 -23.68
C VAL A 24 -13.60 -3.57 -22.40
N SER A 25 -13.55 -4.90 -22.48
CA SER A 25 -13.34 -5.77 -21.32
C SER A 25 -12.00 -5.53 -20.63
N ILE A 26 -10.92 -5.39 -21.40
CA ILE A 26 -9.60 -5.05 -20.85
C ILE A 26 -9.62 -3.66 -20.19
N SER A 27 -10.27 -2.67 -20.81
CA SER A 27 -10.38 -1.32 -20.26
C SER A 27 -11.15 -1.31 -18.93
N ILE A 28 -12.23 -2.06 -18.83
CA ILE A 28 -13.02 -2.21 -17.60
C ILE A 28 -12.17 -2.88 -16.52
N LEU A 29 -11.47 -3.98 -16.84
CA LEU A 29 -10.57 -4.66 -15.91
C LEU A 29 -9.44 -3.74 -15.42
N GLY A 30 -8.88 -2.92 -16.32
CA GLY A 30 -7.86 -1.92 -15.98
C GLY A 30 -8.39 -0.87 -15.00
N ILE A 31 -9.57 -0.33 -15.23
CA ILE A 31 -10.23 0.64 -14.34
C ILE A 31 -10.53 0.00 -12.97
N PHE A 32 -11.06 -1.21 -12.95
CA PHE A 32 -11.31 -1.95 -11.71
C PHE A 32 -10.01 -2.19 -10.93
N SER A 33 -8.97 -2.70 -11.58
CA SER A 33 -7.68 -2.95 -10.94
C SER A 33 -7.09 -1.67 -10.36
N TYR A 34 -7.17 -0.56 -11.09
CA TYR A 34 -6.71 0.74 -10.61
C TYR A 34 -7.51 1.23 -9.40
N SER A 35 -8.83 1.07 -9.42
CA SER A 35 -9.71 1.49 -8.32
C SER A 35 -9.51 0.66 -7.05
N PHE A 36 -9.20 -0.63 -7.19
CA PHE A 36 -9.00 -1.54 -6.05
C PHE A 36 -7.56 -1.61 -5.54
N ARG A 37 -6.57 -1.04 -6.24
CA ARG A 37 -5.15 -1.10 -5.86
C ARG A 37 -4.88 -0.61 -4.43
N TYR A 38 -5.53 0.47 -4.01
CA TYR A 38 -5.40 0.99 -2.65
C TYR A 38 -5.90 0.00 -1.61
N GLN A 39 -7.02 -0.63 -1.88
CA GLN A 39 -7.60 -1.60 -0.97
C GLN A 39 -6.72 -2.85 -0.85
N TRP A 40 -6.18 -3.34 -1.95
CA TRP A 40 -5.25 -4.48 -1.93
C TRP A 40 -3.98 -4.16 -1.17
N PHE A 41 -3.41 -2.99 -1.39
CA PHE A 41 -2.22 -2.55 -0.71
C PHE A 41 -2.46 -2.42 0.80
N ILE A 42 -3.54 -1.74 1.20
CA ILE A 42 -3.91 -1.61 2.62
C ILE A 42 -4.15 -2.97 3.25
N ASN A 43 -4.88 -3.86 2.59
CA ASN A 43 -5.14 -5.20 3.11
C ASN A 43 -3.86 -6.00 3.29
N SER A 44 -2.92 -5.90 2.34
CA SER A 44 -1.62 -6.57 2.44
C SER A 44 -0.84 -6.11 3.67
N ILE A 45 -0.76 -4.79 3.90
CA ILE A 45 -0.10 -4.24 5.08
C ILE A 45 -0.84 -4.61 6.36
N VAL A 46 -2.17 -4.54 6.35
CA VAL A 46 -3.01 -4.95 7.48
C VAL A 46 -2.78 -6.41 7.85
N ASP A 47 -2.69 -7.30 6.87
CA ASP A 47 -2.42 -8.72 7.10
C ASP A 47 -1.03 -8.96 7.67
N GLN A 48 -0.02 -8.25 7.20
CA GLN A 48 1.32 -8.30 7.78
C GLN A 48 1.33 -7.79 9.22
N ASN A 49 0.75 -6.63 9.46
CA ASN A 49 0.68 -6.03 10.77
C ASN A 49 -0.09 -6.93 11.74
N HIS A 50 -1.17 -7.58 11.29
CA HIS A 50 -1.91 -8.53 12.11
C HIS A 50 -1.07 -9.76 12.49
N LYS A 51 -0.30 -10.32 11.55
CA LYS A 51 0.62 -11.43 11.84
C LYS A 51 1.67 -11.05 12.87
N LEU A 52 2.05 -9.77 12.91
CA LEU A 52 2.99 -9.20 13.89
C LEU A 52 2.31 -8.78 15.20
N GLY A 53 0.99 -8.91 15.32
CA GLY A 53 0.23 -8.48 16.49
C GLY A 53 -0.04 -6.97 16.53
N LEU A 54 0.21 -6.25 15.45
CA LEU A 54 -0.13 -4.84 15.35
C LEU A 54 -1.62 -4.66 15.05
N ASN A 55 -2.18 -3.54 15.52
CA ASN A 55 -3.58 -3.22 15.26
C ASN A 55 -3.80 -2.96 13.76
N ARG A 56 -4.99 -3.28 13.27
CA ARG A 56 -5.39 -3.17 11.85
C ARG A 56 -5.71 -1.75 11.39
N ASN A 57 -5.80 -0.81 12.30
CA ASN A 57 -6.28 0.53 11.98
C ASN A 57 -5.15 1.39 11.39
N ILE A 58 -5.02 1.36 10.06
CA ILE A 58 -4.11 2.23 9.31
C ILE A 58 -4.89 3.47 8.90
N THR A 59 -4.52 4.62 9.44
CA THR A 59 -5.16 5.90 9.17
C THR A 59 -4.47 6.69 8.08
N GLY A 60 -3.15 6.53 7.92
CA GLY A 60 -2.39 7.16 6.85
C GLY A 60 -1.29 6.25 6.32
N PHE A 61 -0.95 6.40 5.05
CA PHE A 61 0.23 5.76 4.48
C PHE A 61 0.80 6.55 3.31
N ALA A 62 2.09 6.36 3.05
CA ALA A 62 2.75 6.78 1.83
C ALA A 62 3.66 5.66 1.34
N ALA A 63 3.63 5.41 0.04
CA ALA A 63 4.55 4.50 -0.62
C ALA A 63 5.53 5.34 -1.45
N ASP A 64 6.80 5.26 -1.09
CA ASP A 64 7.91 5.96 -1.73
C ASP A 64 9.09 4.99 -1.85
N TYR A 65 9.18 4.34 -3.00
CA TYR A 65 10.09 3.21 -3.20
C TYR A 65 11.54 3.56 -2.82
N PRO A 66 12.23 2.72 -2.06
CA PRO A 66 11.83 1.39 -1.59
C PRO A 66 11.10 1.37 -0.23
N TYR A 67 10.61 2.48 0.25
CA TYR A 67 10.01 2.59 1.58
C TYR A 67 8.49 2.65 1.53
N ILE A 68 7.89 2.10 2.58
CA ILE A 68 6.47 2.25 2.88
C ILE A 68 6.35 2.81 4.28
N TYR A 69 5.63 3.91 4.38
CA TYR A 69 5.33 4.61 5.61
C TYR A 69 3.89 4.32 5.98
N THR A 70 3.65 3.89 7.19
CA THR A 70 2.29 3.71 7.70
C THR A 70 2.13 4.36 9.05
N TYR A 71 0.94 4.90 9.28
CA TYR A 71 0.51 5.47 10.54
C TYR A 71 -0.81 4.83 10.96
N GLY A 72 -0.89 4.43 12.22
CA GLY A 72 -2.05 3.78 12.80
C GLY A 72 -2.01 3.78 14.31
N ASP A 73 -2.84 2.97 14.93
CA ASP A 73 -2.94 2.87 16.38
C ASP A 73 -1.62 2.44 17.05
N TYR A 74 -0.76 1.78 16.33
CA TYR A 74 0.58 1.37 16.77
C TYR A 74 1.61 2.50 16.75
N GLY A 75 1.32 3.62 16.11
CA GLY A 75 2.25 4.71 15.87
C GLY A 75 2.71 4.75 14.42
N ILE A 76 4.01 4.96 14.19
CA ILE A 76 4.62 5.03 12.85
C ILE A 76 5.43 3.77 12.60
N LEU A 77 5.25 3.19 11.40
CA LEU A 77 6.06 2.08 10.91
C LEU A 77 6.57 2.43 9.52
N ILE A 78 7.89 2.31 9.33
CA ILE A 78 8.55 2.47 8.02
C ILE A 78 9.20 1.15 7.65
N LEU A 79 8.78 0.60 6.52
CA LEU A 79 9.27 -0.63 5.94
C LEU A 79 10.15 -0.35 4.74
N ASN A 80 11.37 -0.85 4.74
CA ASN A 80 12.16 -0.95 3.51
C ASN A 80 11.81 -2.27 2.82
N THR A 81 11.29 -2.18 1.60
CA THR A 81 10.74 -3.31 0.83
C THR A 81 11.78 -4.16 0.13
N LEU A 82 13.05 -3.75 0.16
CA LEU A 82 14.15 -4.52 -0.41
C LEU A 82 14.43 -5.78 0.41
N PRO A 83 15.01 -6.83 -0.20
CA PRO A 83 15.46 -8.00 0.52
C PRO A 83 16.38 -7.60 1.68
N ASN A 84 16.10 -8.08 2.88
CA ASN A 84 16.78 -7.69 4.13
C ASN A 84 16.68 -6.21 4.49
N GLY A 85 15.67 -5.51 3.97
CA GLY A 85 15.41 -4.11 4.29
C GLY A 85 15.17 -3.88 5.79
N SER A 86 15.53 -2.69 6.24
CA SER A 86 15.33 -2.28 7.64
C SER A 86 13.86 -1.95 7.90
N VAL A 87 13.46 -2.13 9.14
CA VAL A 87 12.15 -1.71 9.66
C VAL A 87 12.40 -0.71 10.77
N LYS A 88 11.78 0.45 10.67
CA LYS A 88 11.82 1.50 11.69
C LYS A 88 10.43 1.63 12.31
N ILE A 89 10.36 1.68 13.63
CA ILE A 89 9.10 1.89 14.33
C ILE A 89 9.26 2.99 15.39
N LEU A 90 8.31 3.91 15.41
CA LEU A 90 8.10 4.82 16.53
C LEU A 90 6.77 4.45 17.17
N PRO A 91 6.80 3.64 18.25
CA PRO A 91 5.59 3.14 18.88
C PRO A 91 4.85 4.26 19.60
N ASN A 92 3.54 4.16 19.63
CA ASN A 92 2.65 5.05 20.38
C ASN A 92 2.72 6.53 19.95
N TYR A 93 3.30 6.83 18.77
CA TYR A 93 3.30 8.18 18.25
C TYR A 93 1.87 8.63 17.96
N LYS A 94 1.47 9.70 18.61
CA LYS A 94 0.19 10.37 18.39
C LYS A 94 0.49 11.63 17.60
N GLY A 95 0.15 11.65 16.32
CA GLY A 95 0.18 12.86 15.51
C GLY A 95 -0.80 13.92 16.04
N PHE A 96 -0.89 15.05 15.36
CA PHE A 96 -1.81 16.14 15.74
C PHE A 96 -3.29 15.71 15.73
N THR A 97 -3.62 14.66 15.01
CA THR A 97 -4.99 14.14 14.98
C THR A 97 -5.13 13.11 16.10
N TYR A 98 -5.84 13.48 17.15
CA TYR A 98 -6.19 12.58 18.24
C TYR A 98 -7.10 11.47 17.69
N ILE A 99 -6.63 10.23 17.73
CA ILE A 99 -7.46 9.07 17.45
C ILE A 99 -7.98 8.60 18.80
N ASP A 100 -9.26 8.84 19.06
CA ASP A 100 -9.92 8.41 20.29
C ASP A 100 -9.92 6.87 20.33
N GLY A 101 -9.41 6.29 21.43
CA GLY A 101 -9.28 4.85 21.58
C GLY A 101 -8.03 4.20 20.96
N ALA A 102 -7.00 4.99 20.61
CA ALA A 102 -5.72 4.45 20.15
C ALA A 102 -5.11 3.52 21.20
N TYR A 103 -4.92 2.27 20.82
CA TYR A 103 -4.22 1.28 21.65
C TYR A 103 -2.71 1.50 21.51
N SER A 104 -2.03 1.54 22.65
CA SER A 104 -0.58 1.51 22.62
C SER A 104 -0.08 0.14 22.15
N ILE A 105 1.01 0.12 21.39
CA ILE A 105 1.76 -1.13 21.20
C ILE A 105 2.17 -1.66 22.58
N ASP A 106 1.82 -2.88 22.87
CA ASP A 106 2.28 -3.60 24.05
C ASP A 106 3.69 -4.19 23.82
N ASP A 107 4.36 -4.51 24.92
CA ASP A 107 5.70 -5.10 24.86
C ASP A 107 5.71 -6.41 24.08
N SER A 108 4.63 -7.19 24.12
CA SER A 108 4.51 -8.45 23.40
C SER A 108 4.51 -8.27 21.88
N SER A 109 3.95 -7.19 21.37
CA SER A 109 3.95 -6.83 19.95
C SER A 109 5.34 -6.35 19.51
N LEU A 110 6.03 -5.57 20.33
CA LEU A 110 7.42 -5.18 20.07
C LEU A 110 8.35 -6.38 20.06
N ASP A 111 8.17 -7.34 20.97
CA ASP A 111 8.97 -8.56 20.99
C ASP A 111 8.72 -9.45 19.78
N ARG A 112 7.49 -9.53 19.27
CA ARG A 112 7.20 -10.21 17.99
C ARG A 112 7.92 -9.54 16.82
N LEU A 113 7.90 -8.20 16.77
CA LEU A 113 8.65 -7.46 15.74
C LEU A 113 10.15 -7.75 15.83
N LYS A 114 10.73 -7.76 17.03
CA LYS A 114 12.13 -8.11 17.25
C LYS A 114 12.43 -9.54 16.78
N ASN A 115 11.56 -10.49 17.10
CA ASN A 115 11.73 -11.89 16.68
C ASN A 115 11.69 -12.06 15.16
N VAL A 116 10.83 -11.30 14.45
CA VAL A 116 10.69 -11.40 12.99
C VAL A 116 11.81 -10.68 12.25
N TYR A 117 12.16 -9.48 12.71
CA TYR A 117 13.09 -8.60 11.99
C TYR A 117 14.53 -8.62 12.55
N GLY A 118 14.72 -9.06 13.81
CA GLY A 118 16.03 -9.12 14.44
C GLY A 118 16.75 -7.78 14.39
N ASP A 119 18.01 -7.80 13.95
CA ASP A 119 18.87 -6.61 13.84
C ASP A 119 18.42 -5.59 12.80
N ARG A 120 17.44 -5.94 11.96
CA ARG A 120 16.85 -5.02 10.99
C ARG A 120 15.81 -4.09 11.58
N LEU A 121 15.29 -4.43 12.77
CA LEU A 121 14.33 -3.58 13.48
C LEU A 121 15.06 -2.49 14.25
N ARG A 122 14.62 -1.25 14.03
CA ARG A 122 15.04 -0.09 14.80
C ARG A 122 13.84 0.53 15.49
N VAL A 123 13.87 0.57 16.81
CA VAL A 123 12.84 1.21 17.62
C VAL A 123 13.32 2.59 17.99
N TYR A 124 12.57 3.59 17.61
CA TYR A 124 12.83 5.00 17.90
C TYR A 124 11.98 5.46 19.07
N SER A 125 12.44 6.48 19.77
CA SER A 125 11.74 7.08 20.92
C SER A 125 11.23 8.48 20.63
N SER A 126 11.76 9.14 19.60
CA SER A 126 11.35 10.49 19.20
C SER A 126 11.21 10.58 17.68
N ILE A 127 10.34 11.49 17.24
CA ILE A 127 10.21 11.89 15.84
C ILE A 127 11.50 12.55 15.33
N ASP A 128 12.30 13.14 16.21
CA ASP A 128 13.54 13.82 15.88
C ASP A 128 14.65 12.84 15.48
N ASP A 129 14.48 11.55 15.78
CA ASP A 129 15.41 10.51 15.38
C ASP A 129 15.33 10.15 13.88
N PHE A 130 14.31 10.64 13.18
CA PHE A 130 14.13 10.44 11.73
C PHE A 130 14.80 11.55 10.92
N SER A 131 15.19 11.22 9.68
CA SER A 131 15.69 12.23 8.75
C SER A 131 14.64 13.29 8.41
N GLU A 132 15.06 14.44 7.91
CA GLU A 132 14.15 15.52 7.52
C GLU A 132 13.14 15.07 6.46
N ASP A 133 13.59 14.32 5.45
CA ASP A 133 12.72 13.80 4.39
C ASP A 133 11.69 12.81 4.96
N GLU A 134 12.10 11.93 5.87
CA GLU A 134 11.17 11.00 6.53
C GLU A 134 10.15 11.76 7.36
N ARG A 135 10.56 12.79 8.09
CA ARG A 135 9.65 13.63 8.91
C ARG A 135 8.60 14.33 8.06
N LEU A 136 8.96 14.84 6.88
CA LEU A 136 7.98 15.45 5.97
C LEU A 136 6.90 14.45 5.53
N ILE A 137 7.28 13.21 5.21
CA ILE A 137 6.32 12.17 4.85
C ILE A 137 5.48 11.76 6.05
N ILE A 138 6.10 11.60 7.22
CA ILE A 138 5.40 11.29 8.47
C ILE A 138 4.36 12.37 8.79
N ASP A 139 4.73 13.64 8.67
CA ASP A 139 3.83 14.77 8.89
C ASP A 139 2.63 14.73 7.92
N GLU A 140 2.90 14.42 6.67
CA GLU A 140 1.83 14.29 5.67
C GLU A 140 0.84 13.17 6.02
N ILE A 141 1.31 11.99 6.38
CA ILE A 141 0.42 10.85 6.66
C ILE A 141 -0.28 10.95 8.01
N THR A 142 0.31 11.66 8.97
CA THR A 142 -0.27 11.82 10.32
C THR A 142 -1.25 12.97 10.40
N ASN A 143 -0.89 14.13 9.84
CA ASN A 143 -1.71 15.34 9.97
C ASN A 143 -2.84 15.40 8.94
N LYS A 144 -2.58 14.96 7.71
CA LYS A 144 -3.55 14.98 6.62
C LYS A 144 -4.27 13.65 6.44
N GLN A 145 -3.87 12.62 7.19
CA GLN A 145 -4.32 11.23 6.99
C GLN A 145 -4.24 10.83 5.52
N SER A 146 -3.19 11.28 4.83
CA SER A 146 -3.07 11.09 3.40
C SER A 146 -2.78 9.63 3.08
N LYS A 147 -3.24 9.20 1.91
CA LYS A 147 -3.01 7.88 1.37
C LYS A 147 -2.52 8.06 -0.05
N ARG A 148 -1.22 7.88 -0.26
CA ARG A 148 -0.62 8.07 -1.58
C ARG A 148 0.33 6.95 -1.95
N PHE A 149 0.42 6.71 -3.25
CA PHE A 149 1.50 5.98 -3.88
C PHE A 149 2.43 6.96 -4.59
N ASP A 150 3.68 6.58 -4.75
CA ASP A 150 4.61 7.32 -5.58
C ASP A 150 4.32 7.10 -7.09
N LYS A 151 5.15 7.70 -7.94
CA LYS A 151 5.05 7.58 -9.40
C LYS A 151 5.23 6.14 -9.90
N ASN A 152 5.90 5.30 -9.11
CA ASN A 152 6.28 3.93 -9.43
C ASN A 152 5.43 2.91 -8.68
N ASP A 153 4.22 3.29 -8.24
CA ASP A 153 3.34 2.43 -7.44
C ASP A 153 3.03 1.07 -8.10
N TRP A 154 3.17 0.97 -9.41
CA TRP A 154 3.09 -0.29 -10.18
C TRP A 154 4.16 -1.31 -9.81
N LEU A 155 5.29 -0.85 -9.24
CA LEU A 155 6.40 -1.69 -8.83
C LEU A 155 6.19 -2.31 -7.44
N TYR A 156 5.24 -1.81 -6.67
CA TYR A 156 4.82 -2.44 -5.42
C TYR A 156 4.05 -3.74 -5.72
N LYS A 157 4.75 -4.65 -6.36
CA LYS A 157 4.26 -5.99 -6.61
C LYS A 157 4.45 -6.80 -5.33
N SER A 158 3.33 -7.08 -4.70
CA SER A 158 3.19 -8.12 -3.67
C SER A 158 4.21 -8.06 -2.52
N PHE A 159 3.73 -7.67 -1.42
CA PHE A 159 4.25 -8.09 -0.12
C PHE A 159 3.79 -9.51 0.18
#